data_313941a7c829675a30be8bc35107832b
#
_entry.id   313941a7c829675a30be8bc35107832b
#
_cell.length_a   1.000
_cell.length_b   1.000
_cell.length_c   1.000
_cell.angle_alpha   90.00
_cell.angle_beta   90.00
_cell.angle_gamma   90.00
#
_symmetry.space_group_name_H-M   'P 1'
#
loop_
_entity.id
_entity.type
_entity.pdbx_description
1 polymer ?
#
loop_
_entity_poly.entity_id
_entity_poly.type
_entity_poly.pdbx_seq_one_letter_code
_entity_poly.pdbx_strand_id
1 'polypeptide(L)'
;VLVSFVVSLVVSIGVIIWYIKNIFSSYGRIEYKWELQRIKRLLIECIPLFGSAYLSMYIGNAPKYAIDATMASKEQACFNFVFMPVFVVGLLNNFIYQPILGKLAVRWKKQEFWAFVKMILGQCVFLSIAVVLVLAGGYLLGVPVLSFLYSTDLTSYKFELLILLFGGGMLALAGFLNVTITIIRRQKWLLIGYGLVALIALCSSRGIVVSYGTLGAAFLYSGLMVILAVIFIIELIVFIRKAMVYGEA
;
A
#
# COMPACT_ATOMS: atom_id res chain seq x y z
N VAL A 1 -18.42 -19.16 -7.37
CA VAL A 1 -17.11 -18.72 -6.85
C VAL A 1 -16.01 -19.72 -7.23
N LEU A 2 -16.11 -21.02 -6.91
CA LEU A 2 -15.11 -22.04 -7.23
C LEU A 2 -14.83 -22.15 -8.75
N VAL A 3 -15.88 -22.20 -9.57
CA VAL A 3 -15.76 -22.30 -11.03
C VAL A 3 -15.02 -21.07 -11.61
N SER A 4 -15.36 -19.87 -11.15
CA SER A 4 -14.69 -18.63 -11.57
C SER A 4 -13.20 -18.62 -11.20
N PHE A 5 -12.87 -19.13 -10.01
CA PHE A 5 -11.49 -19.24 -9.54
C PHE A 5 -10.67 -20.23 -10.41
N VAL A 6 -11.24 -21.41 -10.70
CA VAL A 6 -10.60 -22.44 -11.55
C VAL A 6 -10.38 -21.91 -12.97
N VAL A 7 -11.39 -21.26 -13.56
CA VAL A 7 -11.28 -20.67 -14.91
C VAL A 7 -10.17 -19.60 -14.94
N SER A 8 -10.12 -18.70 -13.95
CA SER A 8 -9.08 -17.68 -13.85
C SER A 8 -7.69 -18.29 -13.74
N LEU A 9 -7.54 -19.37 -12.97
CA LEU A 9 -6.27 -20.08 -12.79
C LEU A 9 -5.81 -20.75 -14.09
N VAL A 10 -6.71 -21.43 -14.79
CA VAL A 10 -6.41 -22.08 -16.08
C VAL A 10 -6.02 -21.06 -17.15
N VAL A 11 -6.74 -19.95 -17.25
CA VAL A 11 -6.43 -18.85 -18.19
C VAL A 11 -5.06 -18.24 -17.86
N SER A 12 -4.76 -17.98 -16.57
CA SER A 12 -3.47 -17.43 -16.15
C SER A 12 -2.31 -18.38 -16.49
N ILE A 13 -2.45 -19.67 -16.24
CA ILE A 13 -1.45 -20.68 -16.61
C ILE A 13 -1.27 -20.73 -18.15
N GLY A 14 -2.36 -20.70 -18.91
CA GLY A 14 -2.30 -20.70 -20.36
C GLY A 14 -1.54 -19.48 -20.93
N VAL A 15 -1.80 -18.29 -20.39
CA VAL A 15 -1.09 -17.06 -20.75
C VAL A 15 0.40 -17.14 -20.40
N ILE A 16 0.74 -17.65 -19.23
CA ILE A 16 2.14 -17.84 -18.80
C ILE A 16 2.87 -18.79 -19.73
N ILE A 17 2.27 -19.94 -20.05
CA ILE A 17 2.88 -20.95 -20.97
C ILE A 17 3.07 -20.34 -22.37
N TRP A 18 2.05 -19.61 -22.88
CA TRP A 18 2.15 -18.94 -24.18
C TRP A 18 3.27 -17.88 -24.19
N TYR A 19 3.37 -17.08 -23.12
CA TYR A 19 4.40 -16.05 -22.99
C TYR A 19 5.80 -16.65 -22.91
N ILE A 20 5.99 -17.71 -22.11
CA ILE A 20 7.24 -18.46 -22.00
C ILE A 20 7.63 -19.02 -23.36
N LYS A 21 6.72 -19.68 -24.08
CA LYS A 21 6.99 -20.26 -25.40
C LYS A 21 7.42 -19.18 -26.41
N ASN A 22 6.82 -18.01 -26.34
CA ASN A 22 7.14 -16.89 -27.24
C ASN A 22 8.51 -16.28 -26.93
N ILE A 23 8.88 -16.15 -25.66
CA ILE A 23 10.21 -15.72 -25.22
C ILE A 23 11.28 -16.72 -25.68
N PHE A 24 11.06 -18.03 -25.45
CA PHE A 24 12.00 -19.06 -25.88
C PHE A 24 12.21 -19.09 -27.40
N SER A 25 11.17 -18.83 -28.17
CA SER A 25 11.26 -18.70 -29.63
C SER A 25 12.14 -17.52 -30.07
N SER A 26 12.16 -16.42 -29.28
CA SER A 26 12.87 -15.18 -29.63
C SER A 26 14.33 -15.14 -29.20
N TYR A 27 14.75 -15.88 -28.16
CA TYR A 27 16.08 -15.76 -27.54
C TYR A 27 17.04 -16.93 -27.83
N GLY A 28 16.68 -17.92 -28.67
CA GLY A 28 17.53 -19.06 -28.98
C GLY A 28 17.71 -20.04 -27.81
N ARG A 29 18.61 -21.01 -27.95
CA ARG A 29 18.89 -22.01 -26.92
C ARG A 29 19.53 -21.37 -25.69
N ILE A 30 18.73 -21.11 -24.66
CA ILE A 30 19.22 -20.76 -23.33
C ILE A 30 19.68 -22.05 -22.65
N GLU A 31 20.98 -22.20 -22.39
CA GLU A 31 21.49 -23.29 -21.57
C GLU A 31 20.98 -23.12 -20.13
N TYR A 32 20.02 -23.94 -19.74
CA TYR A 32 19.48 -23.98 -18.38
C TYR A 32 20.46 -24.69 -17.46
N LYS A 33 21.24 -23.92 -16.70
CA LYS A 33 21.94 -24.46 -15.53
C LYS A 33 21.11 -24.10 -14.29
N TRP A 34 20.46 -25.10 -13.72
CA TRP A 34 19.75 -24.96 -12.44
C TRP A 34 20.77 -24.76 -11.32
N GLU A 35 21.11 -23.53 -11.00
CA GLU A 35 21.95 -23.21 -9.86
C GLU A 35 21.07 -23.04 -8.61
N LEU A 36 20.88 -24.12 -7.86
CA LEU A 36 20.07 -24.14 -6.64
C LEU A 36 20.52 -23.06 -5.64
N GLN A 37 21.83 -22.78 -5.58
CA GLN A 37 22.38 -21.72 -4.74
C GLN A 37 21.92 -20.32 -5.17
N ARG A 38 21.79 -20.07 -6.47
CA ARG A 38 21.29 -18.79 -7.00
C ARG A 38 19.80 -18.60 -6.67
N ILE A 39 19.01 -19.67 -6.82
CA ILE A 39 17.58 -19.66 -6.46
C ILE A 39 17.42 -19.38 -4.96
N LYS A 40 18.18 -20.08 -4.11
CA LYS A 40 18.16 -19.88 -2.65
C LYS A 40 18.52 -18.44 -2.27
N ARG A 41 19.54 -17.85 -2.91
CA ARG A 41 19.94 -16.45 -2.68
C ARG A 41 18.81 -15.48 -3.06
N LEU A 42 18.20 -15.65 -4.24
CA LEU A 42 17.07 -14.84 -4.68
C LEU A 42 15.88 -14.93 -3.72
N LEU A 43 15.53 -16.13 -3.27
CA LEU A 43 14.47 -16.33 -2.29
C LEU A 43 14.75 -15.59 -0.98
N ILE A 44 15.99 -15.68 -0.46
CA ILE A 44 16.39 -14.98 0.77
C ILE A 44 16.31 -13.45 0.58
N GLU A 45 16.73 -12.94 -0.57
CA GLU A 45 16.64 -11.51 -0.90
C GLU A 45 15.19 -11.02 -1.05
N CYS A 46 14.26 -11.91 -1.43
CA CYS A 46 12.83 -11.60 -1.52
C CYS A 46 12.08 -11.66 -0.17
N ILE A 47 12.63 -12.33 0.86
CA ILE A 47 11.98 -12.46 2.18
C ILE A 47 11.57 -11.09 2.78
N PRO A 48 12.43 -10.05 2.79
CA PRO A 48 12.04 -8.76 3.36
C PRO A 48 10.87 -8.12 2.61
N LEU A 49 10.83 -8.25 1.30
CA LEU A 49 9.75 -7.70 0.48
C LEU A 49 8.44 -8.46 0.70
N PHE A 50 8.50 -9.79 0.75
CA PHE A 50 7.34 -10.64 1.06
C PHE A 50 6.79 -10.36 2.46
N GLY A 51 7.68 -10.29 3.47
CA GLY A 51 7.31 -9.94 4.83
C GLY A 51 6.66 -8.56 4.93
N SER A 52 7.21 -7.56 4.24
CA SER A 52 6.65 -6.22 4.16
C SER A 52 5.25 -6.20 3.53
N ALA A 53 5.04 -6.95 2.46
CA ALA A 53 3.74 -7.06 1.79
C ALA A 53 2.68 -7.72 2.70
N TYR A 54 3.06 -8.80 3.40
CA TYR A 54 2.20 -9.47 4.36
C TYR A 54 1.81 -8.56 5.54
N LEU A 55 2.79 -7.88 6.14
CA LEU A 55 2.55 -6.95 7.23
C LEU A 55 1.70 -5.74 6.79
N SER A 56 1.94 -5.21 5.59
CA SER A 56 1.12 -4.15 5.00
C SER A 56 -0.35 -4.57 4.87
N MET A 57 -0.59 -5.79 4.39
CA MET A 57 -1.94 -6.36 4.31
C MET A 57 -2.59 -6.50 5.69
N TYR A 58 -1.82 -6.98 6.68
CA TYR A 58 -2.30 -7.10 8.07
C TYR A 58 -2.70 -5.74 8.65
N ILE A 59 -1.81 -4.74 8.56
CA ILE A 59 -2.06 -3.37 9.07
C ILE A 59 -3.31 -2.75 8.44
N GLY A 60 -3.46 -2.88 7.13
CA GLY A 60 -4.62 -2.36 6.40
C GLY A 60 -5.96 -3.01 6.79
N ASN A 61 -5.93 -4.24 7.29
CA ASN A 61 -7.13 -4.97 7.71
C ASN A 61 -7.29 -5.09 9.24
N ALA A 62 -6.30 -4.67 10.03
CA ALA A 62 -6.33 -4.79 11.49
C ALA A 62 -7.60 -4.16 12.13
N PRO A 63 -8.09 -2.98 11.70
CA PRO A 63 -9.34 -2.43 12.22
C PRO A 63 -10.56 -3.32 11.90
N LYS A 64 -10.59 -3.94 10.72
CA LYS A 64 -11.70 -4.84 10.31
C LYS A 64 -11.70 -6.11 11.13
N TYR A 65 -10.54 -6.69 11.41
CA TYR A 65 -10.42 -7.87 12.27
C TYR A 65 -10.86 -7.56 13.71
N ALA A 66 -10.56 -6.35 14.19
CA ALA A 66 -10.99 -5.93 15.52
C ALA A 66 -12.51 -5.73 15.59
N ILE A 67 -13.13 -5.15 14.56
CA ILE A 67 -14.61 -5.03 14.46
C ILE A 67 -15.25 -6.40 14.41
N ASP A 68 -14.75 -7.32 13.57
CA ASP A 68 -15.26 -8.69 13.42
C ASP A 68 -15.26 -9.45 14.76
N ALA A 69 -14.23 -9.26 15.56
CA ALA A 69 -14.07 -9.90 16.85
C ALA A 69 -14.91 -9.30 18.00
N THR A 70 -15.42 -8.06 17.85
CA THR A 70 -15.98 -7.30 18.99
C THR A 70 -17.34 -6.69 18.75
N MET A 71 -17.82 -6.62 17.50
CA MET A 71 -19.03 -5.90 17.13
C MET A 71 -20.02 -6.82 16.36
N ALA A 72 -21.25 -6.34 16.19
CA ALA A 72 -22.26 -7.08 15.44
C ALA A 72 -21.98 -7.07 13.94
N SER A 73 -22.39 -8.13 13.23
CA SER A 73 -22.19 -8.28 11.78
C SER A 73 -22.76 -7.12 10.94
N LYS A 74 -23.81 -6.44 11.42
CA LYS A 74 -24.40 -5.27 10.76
C LYS A 74 -23.44 -4.09 10.76
N GLU A 75 -22.77 -3.81 11.87
CA GLU A 75 -21.81 -2.72 12.02
C GLU A 75 -20.55 -2.97 11.19
N GLN A 76 -20.10 -4.22 11.15
CA GLN A 76 -19.03 -4.67 10.28
C GLN A 76 -19.36 -4.45 8.79
N ALA A 77 -20.59 -4.78 8.37
CA ALA A 77 -21.04 -4.55 7.00
C ALA A 77 -21.04 -3.05 6.65
N CYS A 78 -21.62 -2.21 7.51
CA CYS A 78 -21.65 -0.76 7.33
C CYS A 78 -20.22 -0.17 7.26
N PHE A 79 -19.32 -0.59 8.15
CA PHE A 79 -17.92 -0.16 8.12
C PHE A 79 -17.21 -0.56 6.82
N ASN A 80 -17.45 -1.78 6.33
CA ASN A 80 -16.87 -2.23 5.06
C ASN A 80 -17.40 -1.41 3.87
N PHE A 81 -18.68 -1.01 3.85
CA PHE A 81 -19.23 -0.16 2.79
C PHE A 81 -18.56 1.22 2.80
N VAL A 82 -18.41 1.81 3.98
CA VAL A 82 -17.74 3.11 4.15
C VAL A 82 -16.24 3.05 3.85
N PHE A 83 -15.62 1.86 4.01
CA PHE A 83 -14.21 1.63 3.70
C PHE A 83 -13.93 1.46 2.19
N MET A 84 -14.93 1.11 1.38
CA MET A 84 -14.76 0.85 -0.06
C MET A 84 -14.07 1.98 -0.85
N PRO A 85 -14.39 3.27 -0.64
CA PRO A 85 -13.72 4.35 -1.34
C PRO A 85 -12.22 4.42 -1.10
N VAL A 86 -11.71 3.90 0.01
CA VAL A 86 -10.26 3.82 0.30
C VAL A 86 -9.52 2.98 -0.74
N PHE A 87 -10.13 1.89 -1.22
CA PHE A 87 -9.55 1.08 -2.29
C PHE A 87 -9.41 1.86 -3.59
N VAL A 88 -10.41 2.70 -3.91
CA VAL A 88 -10.38 3.56 -5.10
C VAL A 88 -9.23 4.55 -5.01
N VAL A 89 -9.00 5.15 -3.84
CA VAL A 89 -7.84 6.03 -3.60
C VAL A 89 -6.52 5.28 -3.83
N GLY A 90 -6.42 4.05 -3.33
CA GLY A 90 -5.25 3.19 -3.54
C GLY A 90 -4.99 2.87 -5.02
N LEU A 91 -6.04 2.55 -5.78
CA LEU A 91 -5.93 2.29 -7.22
C LEU A 91 -5.48 3.55 -7.99
N LEU A 92 -6.11 4.69 -7.74
CA LEU A 92 -5.74 5.96 -8.36
C LEU A 92 -4.28 6.32 -8.09
N ASN A 93 -3.81 6.08 -6.87
CA ASN A 93 -2.43 6.32 -6.49
C ASN A 93 -1.45 5.54 -7.36
N ASN A 94 -1.71 4.26 -7.65
CA ASN A 94 -0.86 3.45 -8.51
C ASN A 94 -0.70 4.08 -9.92
N PHE A 95 -1.78 4.59 -10.52
CA PHE A 95 -1.71 5.28 -11.81
C PHE A 95 -0.92 6.59 -11.74
N ILE A 96 -0.97 7.28 -10.61
CA ILE A 96 -0.32 8.58 -10.42
C ILE A 96 1.20 8.44 -10.32
N TYR A 97 1.74 7.48 -9.59
CA TYR A 97 3.18 7.41 -9.37
C TYR A 97 3.93 6.48 -10.33
N GLN A 98 3.27 5.48 -10.94
CA GLN A 98 3.93 4.55 -11.86
C GLN A 98 4.76 5.23 -12.98
N PRO A 99 4.27 6.29 -13.66
CA PRO A 99 5.05 6.94 -14.72
C PRO A 99 6.35 7.62 -14.22
N ILE A 100 6.41 7.92 -12.93
CA ILE A 100 7.53 8.67 -12.32
C ILE A 100 8.63 7.72 -11.84
N LEU A 101 8.30 6.46 -11.54
CA LEU A 101 9.25 5.49 -10.96
C LEU A 101 10.50 5.30 -11.82
N GLY A 102 10.34 5.16 -13.13
CA GLY A 102 11.47 5.01 -14.04
C GLY A 102 12.42 6.21 -14.00
N LYS A 103 11.86 7.43 -13.96
CA LYS A 103 12.64 8.67 -13.87
C LYS A 103 13.36 8.77 -12.52
N LEU A 104 12.71 8.40 -11.42
CA LEU A 104 13.32 8.36 -10.08
C LEU A 104 14.50 7.39 -10.05
N ALA A 105 14.34 6.17 -10.59
CA ALA A 105 15.40 5.16 -10.64
C ALA A 105 16.61 5.64 -11.45
N VAL A 106 16.40 6.30 -12.60
CA VAL A 106 17.48 6.86 -13.42
C VAL A 106 18.23 7.96 -12.68
N ARG A 107 17.52 8.89 -12.01
CA ARG A 107 18.18 9.98 -11.26
C ARG A 107 18.96 9.46 -10.07
N TRP A 108 18.42 8.47 -9.35
CA TRP A 108 19.14 7.81 -8.26
C TRP A 108 20.44 7.17 -8.76
N LYS A 109 20.37 6.40 -9.85
CA LYS A 109 21.54 5.75 -10.46
C LYS A 109 22.60 6.76 -10.95
N LYS A 110 22.18 7.96 -11.41
CA LYS A 110 23.08 9.05 -11.84
C LYS A 110 23.60 9.89 -10.67
N GLN A 111 23.22 9.58 -9.43
CA GLN A 111 23.57 10.34 -8.23
C GLN A 111 23.10 11.81 -8.26
N GLU A 112 22.05 12.10 -9.03
CA GLU A 112 21.42 13.42 -9.10
C GLU A 112 20.47 13.63 -7.90
N PHE A 113 21.02 13.66 -6.68
CA PHE A 113 20.22 13.63 -5.44
C PHE A 113 19.25 14.81 -5.30
N TRP A 114 19.66 16.01 -5.69
CA TRP A 114 18.76 17.18 -5.63
C TRP A 114 17.57 17.05 -6.58
N ALA A 115 17.81 16.59 -7.80
CA ALA A 115 16.74 16.35 -8.75
C ALA A 115 15.81 15.21 -8.30
N PHE A 116 16.37 14.17 -7.66
CA PHE A 116 15.61 13.08 -7.04
C PHE A 116 14.70 13.60 -5.92
N VAL A 117 15.23 14.38 -4.97
CA VAL A 117 14.46 14.97 -3.87
C VAL A 117 13.38 15.91 -4.39
N LYS A 118 13.69 16.77 -5.36
CA LYS A 118 12.71 17.68 -5.98
C LYS A 118 11.54 16.92 -6.61
N MET A 119 11.80 15.78 -7.26
CA MET A 119 10.76 14.93 -7.82
C MET A 119 9.88 14.31 -6.72
N ILE A 120 10.48 13.83 -5.63
CA ILE A 120 9.72 13.28 -4.50
C ILE A 120 8.83 14.35 -3.88
N LEU A 121 9.37 15.53 -3.59
CA LEU A 121 8.58 16.63 -3.04
C LEU A 121 7.44 17.05 -3.97
N GLY A 122 7.70 17.17 -5.26
CA GLY A 122 6.66 17.46 -6.25
C GLY A 122 5.54 16.41 -6.25
N GLN A 123 5.90 15.14 -6.13
CA GLN A 123 4.92 14.05 -6.03
C GLN A 123 4.15 14.08 -4.72
N CYS A 124 4.80 14.37 -3.59
CA CYS A 124 4.12 14.52 -2.30
C CYS A 124 3.10 15.67 -2.32
N VAL A 125 3.45 16.80 -2.91
CA VAL A 125 2.53 17.94 -3.09
C VAL A 125 1.34 17.54 -3.96
N PHE A 126 1.58 16.87 -5.09
CA PHE A 126 0.52 16.39 -5.98
C PHE A 126 -0.42 15.42 -5.28
N LEU A 127 0.12 14.45 -4.52
CA LEU A 127 -0.68 13.52 -3.72
C LEU A 127 -1.48 14.25 -2.64
N SER A 128 -0.90 15.25 -1.97
CA SER A 128 -1.61 16.04 -0.97
C SER A 128 -2.82 16.78 -1.58
N ILE A 129 -2.64 17.39 -2.76
CA ILE A 129 -3.75 18.03 -3.49
C ILE A 129 -4.82 16.99 -3.86
N ALA A 130 -4.42 15.82 -4.37
CA ALA A 130 -5.36 14.75 -4.72
C ALA A 130 -6.15 14.28 -3.48
N VAL A 131 -5.51 14.14 -2.32
CA VAL A 131 -6.17 13.77 -1.07
C VAL A 131 -7.19 14.83 -0.63
N VAL A 132 -6.85 16.11 -0.74
CA VAL A 132 -7.79 17.22 -0.42
C VAL A 132 -9.02 17.17 -1.34
N LEU A 133 -8.82 16.92 -2.64
CA LEU A 133 -9.93 16.78 -3.59
C LEU A 133 -10.81 15.56 -3.28
N VAL A 134 -10.20 14.43 -2.92
CA VAL A 134 -10.93 13.22 -2.50
C VAL A 134 -11.72 13.47 -1.22
N LEU A 135 -11.15 14.16 -0.24
CA LEU A 135 -11.85 14.54 0.99
C LEU A 135 -13.02 15.47 0.73
N ALA A 136 -12.84 16.48 -0.12
CA ALA A 136 -13.91 17.38 -0.52
C ALA A 136 -15.05 16.64 -1.25
N GLY A 137 -14.71 15.76 -2.20
CA GLY A 137 -15.67 14.91 -2.89
C GLY A 137 -16.37 13.93 -1.95
N GLY A 138 -15.64 13.32 -1.02
CA GLY A 138 -16.18 12.42 0.01
C GLY A 138 -17.13 13.13 0.98
N TYR A 139 -16.82 14.38 1.35
CA TYR A 139 -17.69 15.20 2.20
C TYR A 139 -19.02 15.55 1.52
N LEU A 140 -18.99 15.90 0.22
CA LEU A 140 -20.16 16.36 -0.53
C LEU A 140 -21.01 15.19 -1.04
N LEU A 141 -20.37 14.18 -1.62
CA LEU A 141 -21.05 13.12 -2.37
C LEU A 141 -20.87 11.72 -1.76
N GLY A 142 -19.94 11.53 -0.83
CA GLY A 142 -19.55 10.20 -0.36
C GLY A 142 -20.72 9.44 0.24
N VAL A 143 -21.39 9.99 1.25
CA VAL A 143 -22.52 9.31 1.92
C VAL A 143 -23.72 9.12 0.99
N PRO A 144 -24.21 10.14 0.25
CA PRO A 144 -25.32 9.96 -0.68
C PRO A 144 -25.06 8.85 -1.72
N VAL A 145 -23.87 8.84 -2.32
CA VAL A 145 -23.50 7.85 -3.33
C VAL A 145 -23.42 6.45 -2.73
N LEU A 146 -22.78 6.29 -1.56
CA LEU A 146 -22.67 4.98 -0.90
C LEU A 146 -24.03 4.47 -0.42
N SER A 147 -24.87 5.33 0.15
CA SER A 147 -26.22 4.96 0.60
C SER A 147 -27.09 4.51 -0.58
N PHE A 148 -26.99 5.19 -1.72
CA PHE A 148 -27.67 4.78 -2.95
C PHE A 148 -27.15 3.43 -3.47
N LEU A 149 -25.82 3.25 -3.52
CA LEU A 149 -25.17 2.05 -4.06
C LEU A 149 -25.48 0.78 -3.24
N TYR A 150 -25.48 0.92 -1.91
CA TYR A 150 -25.69 -0.21 -1.00
C TYR A 150 -27.13 -0.30 -0.45
N SER A 151 -28.03 0.58 -0.88
CA SER A 151 -29.42 0.63 -0.40
C SER A 151 -29.53 0.62 1.14
N THR A 152 -28.59 1.29 1.80
CA THR A 152 -28.46 1.33 3.27
C THR A 152 -28.21 2.75 3.70
N ASP A 153 -28.87 3.21 4.75
CA ASP A 153 -28.61 4.55 5.32
C ASP A 153 -27.24 4.55 6.02
N LEU A 154 -26.29 5.28 5.43
CA LEU A 154 -24.93 5.47 5.93
C LEU A 154 -24.68 6.87 6.47
N THR A 155 -25.74 7.66 6.69
CA THR A 155 -25.63 9.07 7.14
C THR A 155 -24.86 9.20 8.45
N SER A 156 -25.05 8.25 9.37
CA SER A 156 -24.38 8.22 10.67
C SER A 156 -22.87 7.97 10.58
N TYR A 157 -22.38 7.45 9.44
CA TYR A 157 -20.97 7.07 9.24
C TYR A 157 -20.18 8.13 8.44
N LYS A 158 -20.69 9.35 8.33
CA LYS A 158 -20.04 10.42 7.55
C LYS A 158 -18.65 10.77 8.08
N PHE A 159 -18.48 10.80 9.40
CA PHE A 159 -17.20 11.09 10.04
C PHE A 159 -16.19 9.97 9.80
N GLU A 160 -16.59 8.71 9.96
CA GLU A 160 -15.79 7.56 9.67
C GLU A 160 -15.30 7.56 8.23
N LEU A 161 -16.17 7.89 7.28
CA LEU A 161 -15.82 8.00 5.87
C LEU A 161 -14.68 9.00 5.64
N LEU A 162 -14.78 10.20 6.20
CA LEU A 162 -13.76 11.24 6.03
C LEU A 162 -12.42 10.84 6.66
N ILE A 163 -12.45 10.26 7.85
CA ILE A 163 -11.26 9.76 8.54
C ILE A 163 -10.61 8.63 7.73
N LEU A 164 -11.40 7.72 7.20
CA LEU A 164 -10.91 6.60 6.37
C LEU A 164 -10.33 7.09 5.04
N LEU A 165 -10.95 8.08 4.39
CA LEU A 165 -10.42 8.69 3.17
C LEU A 165 -9.09 9.41 3.43
N PHE A 166 -8.96 10.10 4.56
CA PHE A 166 -7.69 10.69 4.98
C PHE A 166 -6.63 9.60 5.19
N GLY A 167 -6.98 8.53 5.92
CA GLY A 167 -6.12 7.35 6.09
C GLY A 167 -5.72 6.72 4.77
N GLY A 168 -6.64 6.63 3.79
CA GLY A 168 -6.36 6.18 2.43
C GLY A 168 -5.36 7.07 1.70
N GLY A 169 -5.44 8.39 1.90
CA GLY A 169 -4.44 9.35 1.41
C GLY A 169 -3.06 9.12 2.02
N MET A 170 -3.00 8.87 3.34
CA MET A 170 -1.75 8.54 4.02
C MET A 170 -1.17 7.19 3.57
N LEU A 171 -2.03 6.19 3.33
CA LEU A 171 -1.62 4.92 2.72
C LEU A 171 -1.04 5.14 1.32
N ALA A 172 -1.65 6.01 0.51
CA ALA A 172 -1.16 6.37 -0.82
C ALA A 172 0.25 6.99 -0.75
N LEU A 173 0.47 7.90 0.20
CA LEU A 173 1.78 8.49 0.45
C LEU A 173 2.79 7.43 0.91
N ALA A 174 2.43 6.59 1.89
CA ALA A 174 3.28 5.50 2.36
C ALA A 174 3.62 4.52 1.22
N GLY A 175 2.68 4.22 0.33
CA GLY A 175 2.89 3.38 -0.86
C GLY A 175 3.91 3.98 -1.82
N PHE A 176 3.84 5.28 -2.11
CA PHE A 176 4.82 5.99 -2.92
C PHE A 176 6.21 5.97 -2.28
N LEU A 177 6.31 6.23 -0.97
CA LEU A 177 7.57 6.20 -0.23
C LEU A 177 8.16 4.78 -0.18
N ASN A 178 7.34 3.75 0.02
CA ASN A 178 7.75 2.34 -0.03
C ASN A 178 8.45 2.01 -1.35
N VAL A 179 7.83 2.36 -2.49
CA VAL A 179 8.44 2.11 -3.80
C VAL A 179 9.72 2.92 -3.98
N THR A 180 9.76 4.15 -3.48
CA THR A 180 10.96 5.01 -3.51
C THR A 180 12.12 4.38 -2.71
N ILE A 181 11.87 3.86 -1.50
CA ILE A 181 12.87 3.15 -0.68
C ILE A 181 13.31 1.84 -1.36
N THR A 182 12.40 1.18 -2.08
CA THR A 182 12.71 -0.01 -2.87
C THR A 182 13.67 0.31 -4.02
N ILE A 183 13.52 1.46 -4.69
CA ILE A 183 14.46 1.95 -5.73
C ILE A 183 15.86 2.16 -5.15
N ILE A 184 15.96 2.63 -3.90
CA ILE A 184 17.23 2.82 -3.16
C ILE A 184 17.84 1.47 -2.72
N ARG A 185 17.14 0.35 -2.91
CA ARG A 185 17.56 -1.02 -2.50
C ARG A 185 17.72 -1.21 -0.98
N ARG A 186 16.98 -0.49 -0.16
CA ARG A 186 16.99 -0.59 1.31
C ARG A 186 15.76 -1.34 1.87
N GLN A 187 15.34 -2.42 1.22
CA GLN A 187 14.11 -3.18 1.50
C GLN A 187 14.03 -3.74 2.93
N LYS A 188 15.17 -4.03 3.57
CA LYS A 188 15.20 -4.54 4.96
C LYS A 188 14.58 -3.55 5.96
N TRP A 189 14.74 -2.25 5.70
CA TRP A 189 14.19 -1.20 6.56
C TRP A 189 12.68 -1.09 6.41
N LEU A 190 12.15 -1.28 5.21
CA LEU A 190 10.71 -1.37 5.01
C LEU A 190 10.07 -2.46 5.90
N LEU A 191 10.72 -3.62 6.00
CA LEU A 191 10.24 -4.70 6.87
C LEU A 191 10.21 -4.27 8.34
N ILE A 192 11.21 -3.51 8.80
CA ILE A 192 11.26 -2.99 10.17
C ILE A 192 10.13 -1.97 10.38
N GLY A 193 9.95 -1.01 9.45
CA GLY A 193 8.88 -0.03 9.52
C GLY A 193 7.49 -0.67 9.58
N TYR A 194 7.20 -1.60 8.68
CA TYR A 194 5.95 -2.36 8.70
C TYR A 194 5.81 -3.20 9.98
N GLY A 195 6.89 -3.82 10.46
CA GLY A 195 6.90 -4.61 11.70
C GLY A 195 6.52 -3.79 12.93
N LEU A 196 7.09 -2.60 13.07
CA LEU A 196 6.76 -1.68 14.17
C LEU A 196 5.28 -1.27 14.15
N VAL A 197 4.76 -0.88 12.98
CA VAL A 197 3.36 -0.48 12.85
C VAL A 197 2.42 -1.67 13.06
N ALA A 198 2.79 -2.88 12.60
CA ALA A 198 2.01 -4.09 12.84
C ALA A 198 1.93 -4.45 14.33
N LEU A 199 3.02 -4.27 15.09
CA LEU A 199 3.03 -4.46 16.54
C LEU A 199 2.10 -3.45 17.23
N ILE A 200 2.16 -2.16 16.84
CA ILE A 200 1.24 -1.15 17.35
C ILE A 200 -0.21 -1.54 17.05
N ALA A 201 -0.50 -1.96 15.81
CA ALA A 201 -1.82 -2.42 15.42
C ALA A 201 -2.30 -3.59 16.29
N LEU A 202 -1.45 -4.58 16.51
CA LEU A 202 -1.77 -5.77 17.28
C LEU A 202 -2.09 -5.45 18.76
N CYS A 203 -1.34 -4.55 19.36
CA CYS A 203 -1.53 -4.15 20.76
C CYS A 203 -2.75 -3.23 20.96
N SER A 204 -3.06 -2.35 19.99
CA SER A 204 -4.05 -1.28 20.17
C SER A 204 -5.42 -1.57 19.56
N SER A 205 -5.52 -2.44 18.54
CA SER A 205 -6.74 -2.60 17.75
C SER A 205 -7.97 -2.97 18.58
N ARG A 206 -7.84 -3.98 19.43
CA ARG A 206 -8.97 -4.48 20.22
C ARG A 206 -9.44 -3.44 21.24
N GLY A 207 -8.50 -2.81 21.96
CA GLY A 207 -8.82 -1.82 22.97
C GLY A 207 -9.53 -0.59 22.40
N ILE A 208 -9.03 -0.06 21.28
CA ILE A 208 -9.60 1.12 20.64
C ILE A 208 -10.99 0.83 20.07
N VAL A 209 -11.18 -0.31 19.40
CA VAL A 209 -12.46 -0.67 18.80
C VAL A 209 -13.53 -0.97 19.86
N VAL A 210 -13.17 -1.65 20.95
CA VAL A 210 -14.10 -1.90 22.07
C VAL A 210 -14.55 -0.59 22.72
N SER A 211 -13.65 0.40 22.86
CA SER A 211 -13.98 1.66 23.53
C SER A 211 -14.73 2.65 22.66
N TYR A 212 -14.45 2.71 21.34
CA TYR A 212 -14.95 3.74 20.45
C TYR A 212 -15.71 3.21 19.21
N GLY A 213 -15.95 1.90 19.12
CA GLY A 213 -16.72 1.30 18.03
C GLY A 213 -16.11 1.52 16.65
N THR A 214 -16.97 1.73 15.65
CA THR A 214 -16.57 1.97 14.24
C THR A 214 -15.75 3.23 14.06
N LEU A 215 -16.05 4.27 14.83
CA LEU A 215 -15.26 5.51 14.84
C LEU A 215 -13.83 5.24 15.34
N GLY A 216 -13.68 4.43 16.40
CA GLY A 216 -12.37 3.96 16.88
C GLY A 216 -11.59 3.19 15.82
N ALA A 217 -12.26 2.34 15.06
CA ALA A 217 -11.65 1.60 13.95
C ALA A 217 -11.17 2.52 12.83
N ALA A 218 -11.92 3.59 12.50
CA ALA A 218 -11.53 4.58 11.51
C ALA A 218 -10.30 5.39 11.97
N PHE A 219 -10.26 5.83 13.23
CA PHE A 219 -9.10 6.49 13.82
C PHE A 219 -7.88 5.58 13.89
N LEU A 220 -8.06 4.32 14.28
CA LEU A 220 -7.00 3.33 14.30
C LEU A 220 -6.37 3.16 12.90
N TYR A 221 -7.21 2.96 11.87
CA TYR A 221 -6.73 2.84 10.49
C TYR A 221 -5.90 4.06 10.08
N SER A 222 -6.46 5.25 10.23
CA SER A 222 -5.81 6.49 9.81
C SER A 222 -4.54 6.77 10.60
N GLY A 223 -4.57 6.51 11.92
CA GLY A 223 -3.39 6.65 12.79
C GLY A 223 -2.26 5.72 12.38
N LEU A 224 -2.55 4.44 12.10
CA LEU A 224 -1.56 3.47 11.61
C LEU A 224 -0.94 3.92 10.28
N MET A 225 -1.76 4.44 9.34
CA MET A 225 -1.26 4.92 8.05
C MET A 225 -0.40 6.18 8.18
N VAL A 226 -0.75 7.09 9.10
CA VAL A 226 0.08 8.27 9.42
C VAL A 226 1.43 7.84 10.02
N ILE A 227 1.43 6.95 11.00
CA ILE A 227 2.66 6.45 11.62
C ILE A 227 3.55 5.79 10.58
N LEU A 228 2.98 4.96 9.69
CA LEU A 228 3.70 4.31 8.61
C LEU A 228 4.34 5.32 7.65
N ALA A 229 3.58 6.33 7.22
CA ALA A 229 4.07 7.38 6.35
C ALA A 229 5.23 8.17 7.01
N VAL A 230 5.09 8.50 8.29
CA VAL A 230 6.14 9.21 9.07
C VAL A 230 7.41 8.36 9.16
N ILE A 231 7.31 7.07 9.47
CA ILE A 231 8.47 6.16 9.52
C ILE A 231 9.18 6.15 8.17
N PHE A 232 8.45 5.99 7.06
CA PHE A 232 9.06 5.95 5.72
C PHE A 232 9.66 7.29 5.29
N ILE A 233 9.10 8.42 5.72
CA ILE A 233 9.72 9.74 5.51
C ILE A 233 11.05 9.81 6.25
N ILE A 234 11.10 9.40 7.52
CA ILE A 234 12.32 9.42 8.32
C ILE A 234 13.39 8.50 7.69
N GLU A 235 13.03 7.28 7.32
CA GLU A 235 13.92 6.34 6.66
C GLU A 235 14.49 6.93 5.37
N LEU A 236 13.64 7.49 4.53
CA LEU A 236 14.04 8.10 3.27
C LEU A 236 15.01 9.27 3.45
N ILE A 237 14.73 10.17 4.42
CA ILE A 237 15.62 11.29 4.74
C ILE A 237 16.98 10.80 5.20
N VAL A 238 17.02 9.78 6.08
CA VAL A 238 18.27 9.20 6.59
C VAL A 238 19.09 8.60 5.45
N PHE A 239 18.46 7.86 4.53
CA PHE A 239 19.17 7.22 3.41
C PHE A 239 19.68 8.22 2.41
N ILE A 240 18.89 9.24 2.05
CA ILE A 240 19.33 10.28 1.12
C ILE A 240 20.50 11.06 1.72
N ARG A 241 20.44 11.43 3.01
CA ARG A 241 21.56 12.10 3.68
C ARG A 241 22.82 11.26 3.70
N LYS A 242 22.72 9.96 4.00
CA LYS A 242 23.88 9.05 3.95
C LYS A 242 24.46 8.95 2.55
N ALA A 243 23.64 8.83 1.52
CA ALA A 243 24.08 8.76 0.14
C ALA A 243 24.80 10.06 -0.30
N MET A 244 24.30 11.23 0.12
CA MET A 244 24.95 12.53 -0.17
C MET A 244 26.30 12.70 0.51
N VAL A 245 26.46 12.17 1.74
CA VAL A 245 27.68 12.34 2.54
C VAL A 245 28.75 11.32 2.16
N TYR A 246 28.37 10.07 1.94
CA TYR A 246 29.32 8.97 1.76
C TYR A 246 29.46 8.50 0.31
N GLY A 247 28.68 9.06 -0.62
CA GLY A 247 28.71 8.65 -2.04
C GLY A 247 28.26 7.19 -2.29
N GLU A 248 27.64 6.54 -1.31
CA GLU A 248 27.15 5.17 -1.38
C GLU A 248 25.72 5.18 -1.96
N ALA A 249 25.59 5.02 -3.28
CA ALA A 249 24.32 4.82 -3.96
C ALA A 249 24.19 3.39 -4.46
#